data_66ab3a397b9141b73cf3fec4c2119fd3
#
_entry.id   66ab3a397b9141b73cf3fec4c2119fd3
#
_cell.length_a   1.000
_cell.length_b   1.000
_cell.length_c   1.000
_cell.angle_alpha   90.00
_cell.angle_beta   90.00
_cell.angle_gamma   90.00
#
_symmetry.space_group_name_H-M   'P 1'
#
loop_
_entity.id
_entity.type
_entity.pdbx_description
1 polymer ?
#
loop_
_entity_poly.entity_id
_entity_poly.type
_entity_poly.pdbx_seq_one_letter_code
_entity_poly.pdbx_strand_id
1 'polypeptide(L)'
;MDERYTQYIENLRRVRALARPEAHAGMKAADLLEEIKQNAAESYTLMQQSNAILDEVIFSRRAENLTEEEAAGLSEFAGKLFNYANSEDCGIAYKIHALLLDYARLKQDDRAIIRELYWAGVTMHYMNVRSDDSSINPLGKQVRGYFQEGASYMARYEGFDLETKSYIIRCLGNSRMAMSRHSHADCEAYMEVFDKAMGVIRSPYYRKLDPSIPWDQFEYAMHADRMTLLAYLRDFKDPEIAEKVLESAEYIHREQAKNQMDDERLQNWRLGYFYAMARYHAGRCPVREVVDVLLEAIEKADPKDYSPTGINNNLTSLSSLFYYEAALPPEETPQYACRLEKMFSKSVSYLNDLPVNQYPRVASNAVRELVEMQAGAERPYRKNMLVYMLAAHKPTYVHSLMVANLTRFFVRRLLWKKPEAMVGTMGYDTVEAVRQHAEELCVMAYECGVYHDVGKSMMTMYVGNNSRRLLDEEFVCVQWHAAFGYELLCKIGHKGDLALAALYHHTYYDGQGGYPKDQPPCPKNMKPIVDALTVADSLDAATDNIGRCYTAAKPLEKLIEELRAQKGSRYAPAVVELFDDPDFCTEFRRKLYESRQSVYLEVYRETI
;
A
#
# COMPACT_ATOMS: atom_id res chain seq x y z
N MET A 1 3.51 -27.54 -19.13
CA MET A 1 3.91 -26.31 -18.39
C MET A 1 5.37 -26.42 -18.04
N ASP A 2 6.12 -25.34 -18.21
CA ASP A 2 7.54 -25.30 -17.86
C ASP A 2 7.70 -25.49 -16.33
N GLU A 3 8.56 -26.40 -15.88
CA GLU A 3 8.79 -26.70 -14.46
C GLU A 3 9.28 -25.46 -13.69
N ARG A 4 9.96 -24.54 -14.35
CA ARG A 4 10.44 -23.27 -13.77
C ARG A 4 9.30 -22.38 -13.29
N TYR A 5 8.14 -22.36 -13.98
CA TYR A 5 6.96 -21.61 -13.56
C TYR A 5 6.38 -22.15 -12.25
N THR A 6 6.33 -23.48 -12.14
CA THR A 6 5.88 -24.14 -10.91
C THR A 6 6.83 -23.83 -9.76
N GLN A 7 8.14 -23.96 -9.98
CA GLN A 7 9.15 -23.66 -8.97
C GLN A 7 9.10 -22.21 -8.49
N TYR A 8 8.88 -21.26 -9.41
CA TYR A 8 8.70 -19.86 -9.03
C TYR A 8 7.53 -19.66 -8.06
N ILE A 9 6.35 -20.23 -8.37
CA ILE A 9 5.16 -20.11 -7.51
C ILE A 9 5.39 -20.78 -6.15
N GLU A 10 6.07 -21.92 -6.12
CA GLU A 10 6.43 -22.62 -4.88
C GLU A 10 7.38 -21.78 -4.01
N ASN A 11 8.42 -21.20 -4.60
CA ASN A 11 9.36 -20.31 -3.90
C ASN A 11 8.60 -19.12 -3.29
N LEU A 12 7.74 -18.49 -4.07
CA LEU A 12 6.92 -17.36 -3.66
C LEU A 12 6.02 -17.72 -2.45
N ARG A 13 5.35 -18.88 -2.49
CA ARG A 13 4.52 -19.37 -1.39
C ARG A 13 5.35 -19.71 -0.14
N ARG A 14 6.54 -20.28 -0.33
CA ARG A 14 7.44 -20.61 0.78
C ARG A 14 7.97 -19.35 1.46
N VAL A 15 8.45 -18.34 0.72
CA VAL A 15 8.89 -17.05 1.28
C VAL A 15 7.80 -16.44 2.15
N ARG A 16 6.61 -16.51 1.68
CA ARG A 16 5.46 -15.99 2.40
C ARG A 16 5.14 -16.76 3.69
N ALA A 17 5.24 -18.07 3.67
CA ALA A 17 5.10 -18.88 4.88
C ALA A 17 6.18 -18.56 5.92
N LEU A 18 7.42 -18.30 5.49
CA LEU A 18 8.53 -17.91 6.37
C LEU A 18 8.37 -16.52 7.01
N ALA A 19 7.62 -15.63 6.38
CA ALA A 19 7.37 -14.28 6.91
C ALA A 19 6.48 -14.28 8.16
N ARG A 20 5.75 -15.38 8.41
CA ARG A 20 4.91 -15.59 9.60
C ARG A 20 5.30 -16.90 10.28
N PRO A 21 6.35 -16.90 11.08
CA PRO A 21 6.66 -18.06 11.91
C PRO A 21 5.48 -18.30 12.88
N GLU A 22 5.14 -19.58 13.08
CA GLU A 22 4.13 -19.99 14.02
C GLU A 22 4.49 -19.55 15.45
N ALA A 23 3.49 -19.19 16.23
CA ALA A 23 3.53 -18.63 17.58
C ALA A 23 4.87 -18.72 18.35
N HIS A 24 5.58 -17.61 18.45
CA HIS A 24 6.81 -17.48 19.25
C HIS A 24 6.56 -17.41 20.77
N ALA A 25 5.32 -17.55 21.21
CA ALA A 25 4.96 -17.46 22.62
C ALA A 25 5.67 -18.58 23.42
N GLY A 26 6.53 -18.17 24.34
CA GLY A 26 7.28 -19.09 25.22
C GLY A 26 8.67 -19.50 24.71
N MET A 27 9.09 -19.12 23.51
CA MET A 27 10.47 -19.39 23.04
C MET A 27 11.51 -18.63 23.85
N LYS A 28 12.69 -19.26 24.04
CA LYS A 28 13.86 -18.54 24.59
C LYS A 28 14.33 -17.46 23.61
N ALA A 29 14.89 -16.37 24.13
CA ALA A 29 15.36 -15.24 23.33
C ALA A 29 16.36 -15.64 22.22
N ALA A 30 17.29 -16.52 22.54
CA ALA A 30 18.30 -16.98 21.58
C ALA A 30 17.68 -17.82 20.45
N ASP A 31 16.74 -18.70 20.79
CA ASP A 31 16.08 -19.59 19.84
C ASP A 31 15.20 -18.78 18.87
N LEU A 32 14.47 -17.78 19.39
CA LEU A 32 13.66 -16.88 18.59
C LEU A 32 14.50 -16.06 17.59
N LEU A 33 15.62 -15.47 18.04
CA LEU A 33 16.51 -14.71 17.14
C LEU A 33 17.13 -15.61 16.08
N GLU A 34 17.48 -16.84 16.44
CA GLU A 34 18.04 -17.80 15.49
C GLU A 34 17.01 -18.22 14.44
N GLU A 35 15.76 -18.48 14.85
CA GLU A 35 14.68 -18.79 13.91
C GLU A 35 14.42 -17.65 12.93
N ILE A 36 14.33 -16.39 13.42
CA ILE A 36 14.15 -15.22 12.54
C ILE A 36 15.29 -15.15 11.51
N LYS A 37 16.54 -15.35 11.94
CA LYS A 37 17.70 -15.33 11.02
C LYS A 37 17.65 -16.45 9.99
N GLN A 38 17.29 -17.67 10.40
CA GLN A 38 17.17 -18.81 9.50
C GLN A 38 16.08 -18.57 8.45
N ASN A 39 14.91 -18.08 8.87
CA ASN A 39 13.81 -17.74 7.97
C ASN A 39 14.19 -16.63 6.98
N ALA A 40 14.92 -15.62 7.44
CA ALA A 40 15.41 -14.55 6.56
C ALA A 40 16.45 -15.06 5.55
N ALA A 41 17.36 -15.93 5.97
CA ALA A 41 18.38 -16.53 5.10
C ALA A 41 17.76 -17.46 4.05
N GLU A 42 16.78 -18.29 4.44
CA GLU A 42 16.02 -19.14 3.51
C GLU A 42 15.25 -18.28 2.50
N SER A 43 14.54 -17.25 2.98
CA SER A 43 13.80 -16.33 2.12
C SER A 43 14.71 -15.62 1.12
N TYR A 44 15.90 -15.18 1.54
CA TYR A 44 16.88 -14.58 0.65
C TYR A 44 17.35 -15.56 -0.44
N THR A 45 17.61 -16.81 -0.08
CA THR A 45 18.03 -17.86 -1.02
C THR A 45 16.92 -18.12 -2.06
N LEU A 46 15.67 -18.27 -1.61
CA LEU A 46 14.52 -18.48 -2.48
C LEU A 46 14.27 -17.28 -3.40
N MET A 47 14.47 -16.06 -2.90
CA MET A 47 14.40 -14.84 -3.70
C MET A 47 15.46 -14.84 -4.82
N GLN A 48 16.71 -15.24 -4.54
CA GLN A 48 17.76 -15.33 -5.56
C GLN A 48 17.40 -16.36 -6.64
N GLN A 49 16.88 -17.51 -6.25
CA GLN A 49 16.40 -18.54 -7.18
C GLN A 49 15.24 -18.02 -8.03
N SER A 50 14.28 -17.34 -7.41
CA SER A 50 13.16 -16.71 -8.13
C SER A 50 13.63 -15.67 -9.14
N ASN A 51 14.59 -14.82 -8.77
CA ASN A 51 15.16 -13.83 -9.69
C ASN A 51 15.85 -14.50 -10.87
N ALA A 52 16.63 -15.57 -10.65
CA ALA A 52 17.30 -16.30 -11.72
C ALA A 52 16.27 -16.91 -12.70
N ILE A 53 15.19 -17.51 -12.19
CA ILE A 53 14.10 -18.03 -13.01
C ILE A 53 13.48 -16.90 -13.85
N LEU A 54 13.12 -15.78 -13.23
CA LEU A 54 12.48 -14.67 -13.92
C LEU A 54 13.39 -14.02 -14.96
N ASP A 55 14.70 -13.91 -14.66
CA ASP A 55 15.69 -13.42 -15.64
C ASP A 55 15.73 -14.31 -16.88
N GLU A 56 15.69 -15.63 -16.71
CA GLU A 56 15.71 -16.57 -17.82
C GLU A 56 14.40 -16.62 -18.61
N VAL A 57 13.24 -16.64 -17.91
CA VAL A 57 11.96 -16.91 -18.57
C VAL A 57 11.21 -15.66 -19.03
N ILE A 58 11.53 -14.48 -18.49
CA ILE A 58 10.81 -13.23 -18.79
C ILE A 58 11.76 -12.11 -19.20
N PHE A 59 12.69 -11.69 -18.31
CA PHE A 59 13.44 -10.46 -18.51
C PHE A 59 14.49 -10.52 -19.61
N SER A 60 14.98 -11.71 -19.98
CA SER A 60 15.84 -11.93 -21.15
C SER A 60 15.05 -11.99 -22.48
N ARG A 61 13.72 -12.11 -22.42
CA ARG A 61 12.89 -12.27 -23.60
C ARG A 61 12.59 -10.95 -24.28
N ARG A 62 12.48 -11.01 -25.61
CA ARG A 62 12.03 -9.90 -26.45
C ARG A 62 10.92 -10.39 -27.37
N ALA A 63 9.97 -9.52 -27.66
CA ALA A 63 8.81 -9.85 -28.46
C ALA A 63 9.17 -10.42 -29.84
N GLU A 64 10.25 -9.91 -30.46
CA GLU A 64 10.71 -10.33 -31.79
C GLU A 64 11.19 -11.80 -31.83
N ASN A 65 11.61 -12.34 -30.68
CA ASN A 65 12.22 -13.67 -30.57
C ASN A 65 11.26 -14.72 -29.98
N LEU A 66 10.03 -14.34 -29.63
CA LEU A 66 9.06 -15.29 -29.09
C LEU A 66 8.49 -16.19 -30.20
N THR A 67 8.46 -17.49 -29.92
CA THR A 67 7.66 -18.45 -30.69
C THR A 67 6.20 -18.41 -30.20
N GLU A 68 5.29 -18.98 -31.02
CA GLU A 68 3.87 -19.11 -30.63
C GLU A 68 3.70 -19.98 -29.38
N GLU A 69 4.49 -21.06 -29.26
CA GLU A 69 4.48 -21.95 -28.10
C GLU A 69 4.94 -21.24 -26.82
N GLU A 70 6.02 -20.47 -26.91
CA GLU A 70 6.51 -19.65 -25.76
C GLU A 70 5.48 -18.58 -25.36
N ALA A 71 4.87 -17.89 -26.32
CA ALA A 71 3.82 -16.90 -26.04
C ALA A 71 2.60 -17.54 -25.35
N ALA A 72 2.17 -18.72 -25.81
CA ALA A 72 1.09 -19.48 -25.17
C ALA A 72 1.46 -19.92 -23.74
N GLY A 73 2.67 -20.42 -23.54
CA GLY A 73 3.18 -20.79 -22.21
C GLY A 73 3.25 -19.61 -21.24
N LEU A 74 3.70 -18.44 -21.70
CA LEU A 74 3.72 -17.22 -20.91
C LEU A 74 2.30 -16.75 -20.56
N SER A 75 1.36 -16.83 -21.50
CA SER A 75 -0.05 -16.46 -21.24
C SER A 75 -0.68 -17.37 -20.17
N GLU A 76 -0.43 -18.68 -20.23
CA GLU A 76 -0.86 -19.62 -19.19
C GLU A 76 -0.25 -19.28 -17.84
N PHE A 77 1.04 -18.98 -17.82
CA PHE A 77 1.76 -18.60 -16.59
C PHE A 77 1.21 -17.29 -15.98
N ALA A 78 0.96 -16.27 -16.80
CA ALA A 78 0.34 -15.02 -16.34
C ALA A 78 -1.02 -15.29 -15.68
N GLY A 79 -1.86 -16.15 -16.26
CA GLY A 79 -3.16 -16.54 -15.69
C GLY A 79 -3.06 -17.27 -14.36
N LYS A 80 -1.93 -17.95 -14.06
CA LYS A 80 -1.67 -18.58 -12.76
C LYS A 80 -1.15 -17.57 -11.73
N LEU A 81 -0.39 -16.59 -12.17
CA LEU A 81 0.10 -15.52 -11.31
C LEU A 81 -1.00 -14.54 -10.92
N PHE A 82 -1.89 -14.27 -11.84
CA PHE A 82 -3.02 -13.38 -11.61
C PHE A 82 -4.24 -13.83 -12.43
N ASN A 83 -5.31 -14.09 -11.70
CA ASN A 83 -6.67 -14.05 -12.18
C ASN A 83 -7.54 -13.45 -11.07
N TYR A 84 -8.80 -13.18 -11.33
CA TYR A 84 -9.63 -12.52 -10.31
C TYR A 84 -9.91 -13.34 -9.05
N ALA A 85 -9.77 -14.67 -9.14
CA ALA A 85 -9.89 -15.57 -7.99
C ALA A 85 -8.57 -15.78 -7.23
N ASN A 86 -7.43 -15.48 -7.88
CA ASN A 86 -6.10 -15.69 -7.31
C ASN A 86 -5.16 -14.58 -7.74
N SER A 87 -4.39 -14.03 -6.80
CA SER A 87 -3.40 -12.99 -7.03
C SER A 87 -2.09 -13.36 -6.37
N GLU A 88 -1.33 -14.24 -7.04
CA GLU A 88 -0.01 -14.66 -6.57
C GLU A 88 1.03 -13.55 -6.82
N ASP A 89 1.12 -13.03 -8.03
CA ASP A 89 2.05 -11.95 -8.39
C ASP A 89 1.53 -11.13 -9.57
N CYS A 90 0.83 -10.04 -9.28
CA CYS A 90 0.30 -9.14 -10.32
C CYS A 90 1.41 -8.38 -11.06
N GLY A 91 2.57 -8.15 -10.46
CA GLY A 91 3.69 -7.47 -11.10
C GLY A 91 4.31 -8.30 -12.22
N ILE A 92 4.60 -9.56 -11.96
CA ILE A 92 5.13 -10.46 -12.99
C ILE A 92 4.06 -10.76 -14.05
N ALA A 93 2.79 -10.94 -13.66
CA ALA A 93 1.71 -11.06 -14.63
C ALA A 93 1.65 -9.84 -15.56
N TYR A 94 1.78 -8.62 -15.02
CA TYR A 94 1.87 -7.39 -15.81
C TYR A 94 3.03 -7.43 -16.82
N LYS A 95 4.24 -7.80 -16.39
CA LYS A 95 5.42 -7.87 -17.29
C LYS A 95 5.19 -8.86 -18.43
N ILE A 96 4.55 -9.99 -18.15
CA ILE A 96 4.20 -10.98 -19.18
C ILE A 96 3.18 -10.38 -20.15
N HIS A 97 2.09 -9.77 -19.67
CA HIS A 97 1.07 -9.18 -20.54
C HIS A 97 1.64 -8.02 -21.38
N ALA A 98 2.56 -7.21 -20.84
CA ALA A 98 3.24 -6.19 -21.60
C ALA A 98 4.11 -6.78 -22.73
N LEU A 99 4.87 -7.85 -22.45
CA LEU A 99 5.66 -8.56 -23.45
C LEU A 99 4.78 -9.20 -24.54
N LEU A 100 3.66 -9.82 -24.15
CA LEU A 100 2.69 -10.42 -25.08
C LEU A 100 1.96 -9.36 -25.92
N LEU A 101 1.71 -8.16 -25.36
CA LEU A 101 1.15 -7.03 -26.11
C LEU A 101 2.11 -6.58 -27.21
N ASP A 102 3.40 -6.47 -26.92
CA ASP A 102 4.40 -6.13 -27.93
C ASP A 102 4.50 -7.22 -29.01
N TYR A 103 4.45 -8.51 -28.62
CA TYR A 103 4.41 -9.62 -29.56
C TYR A 103 3.15 -9.57 -30.46
N ALA A 104 1.97 -9.32 -29.88
CA ALA A 104 0.72 -9.21 -30.64
C ALA A 104 0.76 -8.03 -31.64
N ARG A 105 1.36 -6.91 -31.24
CA ARG A 105 1.57 -5.74 -32.12
C ARG A 105 2.48 -6.06 -33.31
N LEU A 106 3.58 -6.81 -33.09
CA LEU A 106 4.46 -7.26 -34.17
C LEU A 106 3.73 -8.20 -35.15
N LYS A 107 2.84 -9.02 -34.65
CA LYS A 107 2.01 -9.92 -35.48
C LYS A 107 0.81 -9.21 -36.13
N GLN A 108 0.52 -7.98 -35.78
CA GLN A 108 -0.66 -7.21 -36.20
C GLN A 108 -1.98 -7.94 -35.87
N ASP A 109 -2.00 -8.67 -34.75
CA ASP A 109 -3.19 -9.40 -34.29
C ASP A 109 -4.03 -8.51 -33.35
N ASP A 110 -5.02 -7.83 -33.90
CA ASP A 110 -5.93 -6.96 -33.15
C ASP A 110 -6.63 -7.66 -31.99
N ARG A 111 -6.97 -8.96 -32.11
CA ARG A 111 -7.65 -9.73 -31.06
C ARG A 111 -6.73 -9.94 -29.86
N ALA A 112 -5.51 -10.37 -30.14
CA ALA A 112 -4.49 -10.51 -29.11
C ALA A 112 -4.12 -9.14 -28.49
N ILE A 113 -3.96 -8.09 -29.29
CA ILE A 113 -3.71 -6.71 -28.81
C ILE A 113 -4.78 -6.30 -27.80
N ILE A 114 -6.07 -6.43 -28.13
CA ILE A 114 -7.18 -6.02 -27.26
C ILE A 114 -7.18 -6.82 -25.94
N ARG A 115 -6.95 -8.14 -26.02
CA ARG A 115 -6.85 -9.00 -24.84
C ARG A 115 -5.70 -8.58 -23.91
N GLU A 116 -4.51 -8.38 -24.50
CA GLU A 116 -3.32 -8.03 -23.70
C GLU A 116 -3.41 -6.59 -23.14
N LEU A 117 -4.00 -5.64 -23.85
CA LEU A 117 -4.31 -4.30 -23.33
C LEU A 117 -5.21 -4.37 -22.09
N TYR A 118 -6.24 -5.21 -22.13
CA TYR A 118 -7.10 -5.42 -20.97
C TYR A 118 -6.32 -5.97 -19.76
N TRP A 119 -5.58 -7.06 -19.95
CA TRP A 119 -4.86 -7.70 -18.85
C TRP A 119 -3.68 -6.88 -18.33
N ALA A 120 -2.94 -6.20 -19.20
CA ALA A 120 -1.90 -5.26 -18.78
C ALA A 120 -2.49 -4.12 -17.96
N GLY A 121 -3.61 -3.55 -18.39
CA GLY A 121 -4.33 -2.52 -17.63
C GLY A 121 -4.82 -3.01 -16.28
N VAL A 122 -5.39 -4.22 -16.20
CA VAL A 122 -5.88 -4.82 -14.96
C VAL A 122 -4.73 -5.10 -14.00
N THR A 123 -3.69 -5.80 -14.44
CA THR A 123 -2.57 -6.19 -13.58
C THR A 123 -1.81 -4.96 -13.08
N MET A 124 -1.57 -3.95 -13.93
CA MET A 124 -0.97 -2.68 -13.50
C MET A 124 -1.89 -1.91 -12.52
N HIS A 125 -3.22 -1.93 -12.72
CA HIS A 125 -4.15 -1.35 -11.75
C HIS A 125 -4.02 -2.03 -10.37
N TYR A 126 -3.84 -3.36 -10.35
CA TYR A 126 -3.64 -4.09 -9.10
C TYR A 126 -2.26 -3.83 -8.46
N MET A 127 -1.27 -3.41 -9.22
CA MET A 127 0.01 -2.92 -8.69
C MET A 127 -0.07 -1.50 -8.15
N ASN A 128 -0.98 -0.67 -8.67
CA ASN A 128 -1.02 0.74 -8.36
C ASN A 128 -1.40 1.00 -6.90
N VAL A 129 -0.62 1.83 -6.24
CA VAL A 129 -0.92 2.35 -4.90
C VAL A 129 -1.59 3.71 -5.07
N ARG A 130 -2.76 3.88 -4.51
CA ARG A 130 -3.46 5.16 -4.49
C ARG A 130 -4.23 5.32 -3.19
N SER A 131 -4.41 6.55 -2.76
CA SER A 131 -5.37 6.93 -1.75
C SER A 131 -6.60 7.56 -2.43
N ASP A 132 -7.78 7.30 -1.88
CA ASP A 132 -9.00 7.99 -2.32
C ASP A 132 -9.08 9.40 -1.70
N ASP A 133 -8.29 9.67 -0.66
CA ASP A 133 -8.19 10.95 0.06
C ASP A 133 -7.05 11.85 -0.46
N SER A 134 -6.36 11.46 -1.54
CA SER A 134 -5.14 12.11 -2.02
C SER A 134 -5.06 12.08 -3.54
N SER A 135 -4.32 13.03 -4.10
CA SER A 135 -3.99 13.06 -5.53
C SER A 135 -2.93 12.02 -5.93
N ILE A 136 -2.32 11.32 -4.97
CA ILE A 136 -1.25 10.33 -5.22
C ILE A 136 -1.81 9.13 -5.98
N ASN A 137 -1.33 8.95 -7.21
CA ASN A 137 -1.78 7.91 -8.12
C ASN A 137 -0.66 7.58 -9.15
N PRO A 138 0.44 6.96 -8.71
CA PRO A 138 1.68 6.83 -9.50
C PRO A 138 1.49 6.20 -10.88
N LEU A 139 0.72 5.13 -10.97
CA LEU A 139 0.51 4.38 -12.22
C LEU A 139 -0.82 4.71 -12.91
N GLY A 140 -1.62 5.61 -12.36
CA GLY A 140 -2.99 5.87 -12.82
C GLY A 140 -3.08 6.28 -14.29
N LYS A 141 -2.12 7.06 -14.80
CA LYS A 141 -2.08 7.48 -16.20
C LYS A 141 -1.82 6.30 -17.15
N GLN A 142 -0.87 5.43 -16.80
CA GLN A 142 -0.54 4.26 -17.60
C GLN A 142 -1.69 3.25 -17.62
N VAL A 143 -2.31 2.99 -16.47
CA VAL A 143 -3.49 2.11 -16.36
C VAL A 143 -4.60 2.59 -17.29
N ARG A 144 -4.93 3.89 -17.23
CA ARG A 144 -5.95 4.46 -18.10
C ARG A 144 -5.57 4.36 -19.59
N GLY A 145 -4.29 4.54 -19.93
CA GLY A 145 -3.79 4.42 -21.30
C GLY A 145 -4.11 3.06 -21.92
N TYR A 146 -3.86 1.98 -21.21
CA TYR A 146 -4.19 0.62 -21.67
C TYR A 146 -5.69 0.45 -21.95
N PHE A 147 -6.53 0.87 -21.00
CA PHE A 147 -7.98 0.73 -21.17
C PHE A 147 -8.54 1.64 -22.27
N GLN A 148 -8.04 2.87 -22.40
CA GLN A 148 -8.46 3.80 -23.45
C GLN A 148 -8.07 3.29 -24.85
N GLU A 149 -6.86 2.73 -25.00
CA GLU A 149 -6.44 2.10 -26.27
C GLU A 149 -7.35 0.91 -26.60
N GLY A 150 -7.60 0.00 -25.64
CA GLY A 150 -8.52 -1.11 -25.83
C GLY A 150 -9.96 -0.68 -26.15
N ALA A 151 -10.44 0.37 -25.49
CA ALA A 151 -11.77 0.95 -25.74
C ALA A 151 -11.87 1.62 -27.12
N SER A 152 -10.78 2.10 -27.72
CA SER A 152 -10.80 2.71 -29.06
C SER A 152 -11.25 1.74 -30.16
N TYR A 153 -11.11 0.46 -29.94
CA TYR A 153 -11.58 -0.60 -30.85
C TYR A 153 -13.12 -0.70 -30.95
N MET A 154 -13.88 0.02 -30.11
CA MET A 154 -15.32 0.18 -30.29
C MET A 154 -15.69 0.69 -31.68
N ALA A 155 -14.82 1.47 -32.33
CA ALA A 155 -15.03 1.93 -33.71
C ALA A 155 -15.14 0.79 -34.74
N ARG A 156 -14.60 -0.38 -34.43
CA ARG A 156 -14.61 -1.59 -35.29
C ARG A 156 -15.27 -2.80 -34.62
N TYR A 157 -16.08 -2.55 -33.57
CA TYR A 157 -16.66 -3.54 -32.68
C TYR A 157 -17.31 -4.73 -33.41
N GLU A 158 -18.11 -4.45 -34.44
CA GLU A 158 -18.86 -5.48 -35.16
C GLU A 158 -17.98 -6.54 -35.85
N GLY A 159 -16.76 -6.18 -36.21
CA GLY A 159 -15.81 -7.06 -36.92
C GLY A 159 -15.12 -8.12 -36.03
N PHE A 160 -15.38 -8.12 -34.73
CA PHE A 160 -14.73 -9.02 -33.78
C PHE A 160 -15.64 -10.17 -33.33
N ASP A 161 -15.02 -11.23 -32.82
CA ASP A 161 -15.73 -12.32 -32.15
C ASP A 161 -16.23 -11.91 -30.76
N LEU A 162 -17.09 -12.70 -30.12
CA LEU A 162 -17.75 -12.40 -28.86
C LEU A 162 -16.74 -12.22 -27.70
N GLU A 163 -15.67 -13.01 -27.68
CA GLU A 163 -14.64 -12.88 -26.63
C GLU A 163 -13.93 -11.54 -26.74
N THR A 164 -13.46 -11.19 -27.93
CA THR A 164 -12.79 -9.91 -28.19
C THR A 164 -13.72 -8.72 -27.90
N LYS A 165 -14.99 -8.81 -28.31
CA LYS A 165 -16.03 -7.82 -27.99
C LYS A 165 -16.20 -7.62 -26.48
N SER A 166 -16.17 -8.71 -25.71
CA SER A 166 -16.20 -8.64 -24.24
C SER A 166 -15.01 -7.87 -23.67
N TYR A 167 -13.80 -8.07 -24.19
CA TYR A 167 -12.63 -7.31 -23.76
C TYR A 167 -12.73 -5.82 -24.12
N ILE A 168 -13.24 -5.48 -25.29
CA ILE A 168 -13.48 -4.08 -25.69
C ILE A 168 -14.43 -3.39 -24.71
N ILE A 169 -15.55 -4.02 -24.37
CA ILE A 169 -16.54 -3.49 -23.42
C ILE A 169 -15.92 -3.36 -22.02
N ARG A 170 -15.14 -4.35 -21.59
CA ARG A 170 -14.42 -4.31 -20.32
C ARG A 170 -13.39 -3.15 -20.30
N CYS A 171 -12.63 -2.93 -21.38
CA CYS A 171 -11.73 -1.81 -21.50
C CYS A 171 -12.49 -0.47 -21.41
N LEU A 172 -13.61 -0.34 -22.12
CA LEU A 172 -14.46 0.85 -22.06
C LEU A 172 -14.93 1.13 -20.63
N GLY A 173 -15.46 0.12 -19.95
CA GLY A 173 -15.89 0.23 -18.55
C GLY A 173 -14.72 0.54 -17.61
N ASN A 174 -13.58 -0.13 -17.77
CA ASN A 174 -12.43 0.00 -16.87
C ASN A 174 -11.60 1.28 -17.13
N SER A 175 -11.84 2.02 -18.21
CA SER A 175 -11.14 3.29 -18.46
C SER A 175 -11.31 4.33 -17.34
N ARG A 176 -12.31 4.17 -16.45
CA ARG A 176 -12.50 4.94 -15.22
C ARG A 176 -11.69 4.41 -14.02
N MET A 177 -11.24 3.13 -14.06
CA MET A 177 -10.41 2.58 -12.99
C MET A 177 -9.12 3.40 -12.87
N ALA A 178 -8.57 3.49 -11.69
CA ALA A 178 -7.41 4.33 -11.42
C ALA A 178 -7.58 5.83 -11.79
N MET A 179 -8.79 6.32 -12.00
CA MET A 179 -9.06 7.76 -11.97
C MET A 179 -9.04 8.25 -10.53
N SER A 180 -8.49 9.43 -10.31
CA SER A 180 -8.60 10.12 -9.02
C SER A 180 -10.06 10.48 -8.74
N ARG A 181 -10.43 10.59 -7.47
CA ARG A 181 -11.74 11.03 -6.98
C ARG A 181 -11.57 12.02 -5.83
N HIS A 182 -10.43 12.70 -5.83
CA HIS A 182 -9.98 13.57 -4.77
C HIS A 182 -10.58 14.99 -4.85
N SER A 183 -11.12 15.36 -6.00
CA SER A 183 -11.71 16.68 -6.23
C SER A 183 -13.05 16.57 -6.96
N HIS A 184 -13.81 17.66 -6.96
CA HIS A 184 -15.05 17.74 -7.72
C HIS A 184 -14.82 17.53 -9.22
N ALA A 185 -13.76 18.15 -9.79
CA ALA A 185 -13.39 17.96 -11.19
C ALA A 185 -13.02 16.51 -11.53
N ASP A 186 -12.33 15.81 -10.63
CA ASP A 186 -12.04 14.38 -10.82
C ASP A 186 -13.30 13.53 -10.81
N CYS A 187 -14.25 13.87 -9.93
CA CYS A 187 -15.52 13.16 -9.84
C CYS A 187 -16.38 13.39 -11.09
N GLU A 188 -16.43 14.60 -11.61
CA GLU A 188 -17.10 14.92 -12.88
C GLU A 188 -16.47 14.12 -14.05
N ALA A 189 -15.16 14.15 -14.18
CA ALA A 189 -14.45 13.38 -15.21
C ALA A 189 -14.71 11.86 -15.10
N TYR A 190 -14.79 11.34 -13.88
CA TYR A 190 -15.16 9.96 -13.64
C TYR A 190 -16.59 9.67 -14.11
N MET A 191 -17.54 10.55 -13.80
CA MET A 191 -18.94 10.38 -14.19
C MET A 191 -19.14 10.46 -15.71
N GLU A 192 -18.42 11.31 -16.41
CA GLU A 192 -18.44 11.36 -17.89
C GLU A 192 -18.05 10.00 -18.51
N VAL A 193 -16.96 9.38 -18.00
CA VAL A 193 -16.53 8.06 -18.47
C VAL A 193 -17.54 6.97 -18.09
N PHE A 194 -18.10 7.05 -16.89
CA PHE A 194 -19.14 6.15 -16.42
C PHE A 194 -20.36 6.19 -17.34
N ASP A 195 -20.90 7.39 -17.61
CA ASP A 195 -22.10 7.56 -18.43
C ASP A 195 -21.88 7.09 -19.87
N LYS A 196 -20.70 7.34 -20.44
CA LYS A 196 -20.33 6.85 -21.76
C LYS A 196 -20.35 5.31 -21.82
N ALA A 197 -19.75 4.64 -20.83
CA ALA A 197 -19.74 3.18 -20.76
C ALA A 197 -21.16 2.62 -20.56
N MET A 198 -21.95 3.22 -19.66
CA MET A 198 -23.34 2.82 -19.41
C MET A 198 -24.22 3.01 -20.65
N GLY A 199 -23.97 4.07 -21.45
CA GLY A 199 -24.66 4.28 -22.72
C GLY A 199 -24.48 3.13 -23.70
N VAL A 200 -23.29 2.51 -23.77
CA VAL A 200 -23.04 1.30 -24.57
C VAL A 200 -23.70 0.07 -23.93
N ILE A 201 -23.45 -0.15 -22.62
CA ILE A 201 -23.92 -1.34 -21.89
C ILE A 201 -25.46 -1.46 -21.90
N ARG A 202 -26.16 -0.33 -21.78
CA ARG A 202 -27.63 -0.28 -21.82
C ARG A 202 -28.23 -0.14 -23.21
N SER A 203 -27.41 -0.01 -24.26
CA SER A 203 -27.88 0.20 -25.62
C SER A 203 -28.69 -0.99 -26.14
N PRO A 204 -29.96 -0.79 -26.54
CA PRO A 204 -30.75 -1.84 -27.18
C PRO A 204 -30.11 -2.39 -28.45
N TYR A 205 -29.36 -1.55 -29.17
CA TYR A 205 -28.63 -1.95 -30.37
C TYR A 205 -27.60 -3.03 -30.08
N TYR A 206 -26.66 -2.78 -29.15
CA TYR A 206 -25.60 -3.73 -28.82
C TYR A 206 -26.14 -5.00 -28.14
N ARG A 207 -27.14 -4.85 -27.26
CA ARG A 207 -27.79 -5.99 -26.59
C ARG A 207 -28.51 -6.92 -27.58
N LYS A 208 -29.10 -6.34 -28.64
CA LYS A 208 -29.75 -7.12 -29.72
C LYS A 208 -28.72 -7.74 -30.67
N LEU A 209 -27.62 -7.01 -30.96
CA LEU A 209 -26.56 -7.48 -31.84
C LEU A 209 -25.83 -8.70 -31.24
N ASP A 210 -25.50 -8.63 -29.96
CA ASP A 210 -24.71 -9.67 -29.26
C ASP A 210 -25.39 -10.09 -27.94
N PRO A 211 -26.49 -10.85 -28.01
CA PRO A 211 -27.27 -11.23 -26.81
C PRO A 211 -26.53 -12.18 -25.86
N SER A 212 -25.44 -12.84 -26.33
CA SER A 212 -24.62 -13.75 -25.52
C SER A 212 -23.58 -13.01 -24.66
N ILE A 213 -23.40 -11.71 -24.85
CA ILE A 213 -22.54 -10.90 -23.95
C ILE A 213 -23.25 -10.72 -22.61
N PRO A 214 -22.55 -10.84 -21.47
CA PRO A 214 -23.16 -10.75 -20.15
C PRO A 214 -23.41 -9.28 -19.74
N TRP A 215 -24.29 -8.59 -20.49
CA TRP A 215 -24.58 -7.17 -20.33
C TRP A 215 -25.02 -6.77 -18.91
N ASP A 216 -25.82 -7.63 -18.27
CA ASP A 216 -26.31 -7.36 -16.92
C ASP A 216 -25.19 -7.47 -15.88
N GLN A 217 -24.19 -8.33 -16.11
CA GLN A 217 -23.00 -8.38 -15.26
C GLN A 217 -22.14 -7.12 -15.44
N PHE A 218 -22.00 -6.61 -16.66
CA PHE A 218 -21.29 -5.37 -16.90
C PHE A 218 -22.01 -4.18 -16.27
N GLU A 219 -23.33 -4.12 -16.39
CA GLU A 219 -24.14 -3.09 -15.75
C GLU A 219 -24.01 -3.15 -14.22
N TYR A 220 -24.08 -4.34 -13.63
CA TYR A 220 -23.86 -4.53 -12.20
C TYR A 220 -22.45 -4.08 -11.77
N ALA A 221 -21.41 -4.47 -12.52
CA ALA A 221 -20.04 -4.07 -12.24
C ALA A 221 -19.85 -2.54 -12.30
N MET A 222 -20.52 -1.86 -13.22
CA MET A 222 -20.54 -0.40 -13.30
C MET A 222 -21.17 0.22 -12.06
N HIS A 223 -22.32 -0.27 -11.61
CA HIS A 223 -22.96 0.21 -10.38
C HIS A 223 -22.11 -0.07 -9.14
N ALA A 224 -21.50 -1.25 -9.05
CA ALA A 224 -20.57 -1.60 -7.97
C ALA A 224 -19.39 -0.63 -7.91
N ASP A 225 -18.82 -0.27 -9.06
CA ASP A 225 -17.70 0.68 -9.08
C ASP A 225 -18.15 2.11 -8.70
N ARG A 226 -19.33 2.55 -9.10
CA ARG A 226 -19.86 3.87 -8.68
C ARG A 226 -20.03 3.98 -7.16
N MET A 227 -20.25 2.86 -6.46
CA MET A 227 -20.24 2.84 -4.99
C MET A 227 -18.92 3.28 -4.36
N THR A 228 -17.80 3.19 -5.10
CA THR A 228 -16.51 3.69 -4.61
C THR A 228 -16.48 5.20 -4.40
N LEU A 229 -17.46 5.95 -4.97
CA LEU A 229 -17.64 7.38 -4.70
C LEU A 229 -18.14 7.67 -3.27
N LEU A 230 -18.50 6.66 -2.48
CA LEU A 230 -18.73 6.83 -1.04
C LEU A 230 -17.50 7.42 -0.34
N ALA A 231 -16.28 7.11 -0.81
CA ALA A 231 -15.06 7.72 -0.29
C ALA A 231 -15.03 9.24 -0.57
N TYR A 232 -15.36 9.66 -1.79
CA TYR A 232 -15.47 11.08 -2.15
C TYR A 232 -16.52 11.80 -1.28
N LEU A 233 -17.70 11.18 -1.06
CA LEU A 233 -18.77 11.78 -0.28
C LEU A 233 -18.46 11.97 1.22
N ARG A 234 -17.42 11.32 1.74
CA ARG A 234 -16.92 11.55 3.11
C ARG A 234 -16.38 12.98 3.27
N ASP A 235 -15.65 13.46 2.27
CA ASP A 235 -14.98 14.76 2.29
C ASP A 235 -15.85 15.86 1.66
N PHE A 236 -16.63 15.50 0.63
CA PHE A 236 -17.42 16.42 -0.15
C PHE A 236 -18.91 16.10 0.00
N LYS A 237 -19.66 16.99 0.64
CA LYS A 237 -21.13 16.89 0.75
C LYS A 237 -21.77 17.30 -0.58
N ASP A 238 -21.71 16.44 -1.58
CA ASP A 238 -22.22 16.65 -2.93
C ASP A 238 -23.58 15.93 -3.10
N PRO A 239 -24.72 16.65 -3.09
CA PRO A 239 -26.03 16.02 -3.17
C PRO A 239 -26.28 15.29 -4.49
N GLU A 240 -25.74 15.79 -5.61
CA GLU A 240 -25.94 15.18 -6.93
C GLU A 240 -25.21 13.83 -7.01
N ILE A 241 -23.97 13.77 -6.56
CA ILE A 241 -23.21 12.52 -6.52
C ILE A 241 -23.82 11.56 -5.49
N ALA A 242 -24.31 12.06 -4.35
CA ALA A 242 -24.98 11.23 -3.35
C ALA A 242 -26.23 10.52 -3.91
N GLU A 243 -27.06 11.22 -4.68
CA GLU A 243 -28.22 10.60 -5.34
C GLU A 243 -27.81 9.56 -6.40
N LYS A 244 -26.75 9.82 -7.18
CA LYS A 244 -26.21 8.86 -8.16
C LYS A 244 -25.65 7.60 -7.47
N VAL A 245 -24.98 7.77 -6.33
CA VAL A 245 -24.50 6.65 -5.52
C VAL A 245 -25.65 5.86 -4.91
N LEU A 246 -26.69 6.55 -4.41
CA LEU A 246 -27.90 5.89 -3.89
C LEU A 246 -28.61 5.08 -4.98
N GLU A 247 -28.77 5.63 -6.20
CA GLU A 247 -29.31 4.88 -7.34
C GLU A 247 -28.54 3.56 -7.58
N SER A 248 -27.19 3.61 -7.49
CA SER A 248 -26.38 2.40 -7.63
C SER A 248 -26.59 1.43 -6.48
N ALA A 249 -26.66 1.91 -5.25
CA ALA A 249 -26.90 1.09 -4.08
C ALA A 249 -28.27 0.39 -4.14
N GLU A 250 -29.30 1.11 -4.56
CA GLU A 250 -30.65 0.56 -4.78
C GLU A 250 -30.67 -0.48 -5.89
N TYR A 251 -29.97 -0.22 -7.00
CA TYR A 251 -29.82 -1.20 -8.07
C TYR A 251 -29.17 -2.48 -7.55
N ILE A 252 -28.03 -2.39 -6.89
CA ILE A 252 -27.30 -3.52 -6.34
C ILE A 252 -28.18 -4.28 -5.33
N HIS A 253 -28.85 -3.57 -4.42
CA HIS A 253 -29.71 -4.17 -3.42
C HIS A 253 -30.87 -4.95 -4.04
N ARG A 254 -31.53 -4.39 -5.07
CA ARG A 254 -32.61 -5.03 -5.81
C ARG A 254 -32.14 -6.26 -6.59
N GLU A 255 -30.98 -6.19 -7.25
CA GLU A 255 -30.44 -7.28 -8.05
C GLU A 255 -29.81 -8.40 -7.18
N GLN A 256 -29.57 -8.12 -5.91
CA GLN A 256 -28.98 -9.04 -4.93
C GLN A 256 -29.74 -10.37 -4.83
N ALA A 257 -31.07 -10.34 -4.93
CA ALA A 257 -31.92 -11.52 -4.84
C ALA A 257 -31.98 -12.31 -6.15
N LYS A 258 -31.57 -11.72 -7.30
CA LYS A 258 -31.72 -12.31 -8.62
C LYS A 258 -30.44 -12.94 -9.18
N ASN A 259 -29.30 -12.45 -8.74
CA ASN A 259 -28.01 -12.76 -9.36
C ASN A 259 -27.15 -13.66 -8.49
N GLN A 260 -26.97 -14.90 -8.91
CA GLN A 260 -25.84 -15.72 -8.52
C GLN A 260 -24.62 -15.21 -9.33
N MET A 261 -23.90 -14.24 -8.81
CA MET A 261 -22.65 -13.80 -9.40
C MET A 261 -21.51 -14.60 -8.77
N ASP A 262 -20.72 -15.26 -9.60
CA ASP A 262 -19.55 -16.03 -9.18
C ASP A 262 -18.34 -15.12 -8.84
N ASP A 263 -18.42 -13.82 -9.14
CA ASP A 263 -17.35 -12.87 -8.87
C ASP A 263 -17.47 -12.28 -7.46
N GLU A 264 -16.66 -12.77 -6.52
CA GLU A 264 -16.64 -12.34 -5.12
C GLU A 264 -16.41 -10.82 -4.96
N ARG A 265 -15.68 -10.16 -5.88
CA ARG A 265 -15.46 -8.71 -5.82
C ARG A 265 -16.75 -7.93 -6.00
N LEU A 266 -17.66 -8.44 -6.79
CA LEU A 266 -18.98 -7.85 -7.02
C LEU A 266 -19.93 -8.16 -5.86
N GLN A 267 -19.72 -9.29 -5.18
CA GLN A 267 -20.52 -9.69 -4.01
C GLN A 267 -20.28 -8.77 -2.81
N ASN A 268 -19.07 -8.21 -2.66
CA ASN A 268 -18.74 -7.33 -1.54
C ASN A 268 -19.64 -6.10 -1.44
N TRP A 269 -20.09 -5.55 -2.55
CA TRP A 269 -20.99 -4.40 -2.57
C TRP A 269 -22.44 -4.72 -2.18
N ARG A 270 -22.77 -5.98 -1.99
CA ARG A 270 -24.08 -6.43 -1.49
C ARG A 270 -24.25 -6.22 0.01
N LEU A 271 -23.18 -5.94 0.73
CA LEU A 271 -23.22 -5.79 2.17
C LEU A 271 -24.14 -4.62 2.56
N GLY A 272 -25.07 -4.89 3.48
CA GLY A 272 -26.12 -3.95 3.85
C GLY A 272 -25.63 -2.60 4.33
N TYR A 273 -24.42 -2.54 4.89
CA TYR A 273 -23.84 -1.28 5.35
C TYR A 273 -23.49 -0.33 4.19
N PHE A 274 -23.13 -0.79 2.99
CA PHE A 274 -22.93 0.08 1.84
C PHE A 274 -24.24 0.78 1.42
N TYR A 275 -25.35 0.07 1.49
CA TYR A 275 -26.66 0.65 1.23
C TYR A 275 -27.05 1.69 2.30
N ALA A 276 -26.80 1.39 3.59
CA ALA A 276 -27.02 2.35 4.67
C ALA A 276 -26.16 3.61 4.50
N MET A 277 -24.86 3.45 4.14
CA MET A 277 -23.98 4.59 3.87
C MET A 277 -24.48 5.47 2.71
N ALA A 278 -24.92 4.87 1.60
CA ALA A 278 -25.46 5.60 0.46
C ALA A 278 -26.72 6.39 0.84
N ARG A 279 -27.64 5.78 1.62
CA ARG A 279 -28.83 6.45 2.15
C ARG A 279 -28.50 7.63 3.06
N TYR A 280 -27.48 7.48 3.92
CA TYR A 280 -27.04 8.57 4.78
C TYR A 280 -26.53 9.77 3.99
N HIS A 281 -25.64 9.57 3.03
CA HIS A 281 -25.11 10.66 2.21
C HIS A 281 -26.18 11.34 1.36
N ALA A 282 -27.22 10.62 0.96
CA ALA A 282 -28.40 11.17 0.27
C ALA A 282 -29.45 11.76 1.24
N GLY A 283 -29.18 11.83 2.54
CA GLY A 283 -30.11 12.39 3.54
C GLY A 283 -31.36 11.54 3.79
N ARG A 284 -31.30 10.21 3.50
CA ARG A 284 -32.46 9.29 3.63
C ARG A 284 -32.47 8.51 4.95
N CYS A 285 -31.41 8.57 5.75
CA CYS A 285 -31.37 7.99 7.09
C CYS A 285 -30.39 8.76 7.99
N PRO A 286 -30.55 8.67 9.32
CA PRO A 286 -29.59 9.26 10.25
C PRO A 286 -28.29 8.45 10.31
N VAL A 287 -27.19 9.10 10.70
CA VAL A 287 -25.86 8.45 10.84
C VAL A 287 -25.89 7.27 11.81
N ARG A 288 -26.72 7.31 12.83
CA ARG A 288 -26.91 6.23 13.80
C ARG A 288 -27.28 4.89 13.13
N GLU A 289 -28.16 4.92 12.13
CA GLU A 289 -28.54 3.70 11.38
C GLU A 289 -27.33 3.08 10.69
N VAL A 290 -26.43 3.90 10.14
CA VAL A 290 -25.17 3.40 9.52
C VAL A 290 -24.26 2.77 10.55
N VAL A 291 -24.07 3.42 11.70
CA VAL A 291 -23.23 2.91 12.79
C VAL A 291 -23.77 1.57 13.32
N ASP A 292 -25.07 1.47 13.54
CA ASP A 292 -25.69 0.23 14.04
C ASP A 292 -25.53 -0.94 13.04
N VAL A 293 -25.73 -0.70 11.74
CA VAL A 293 -25.57 -1.71 10.67
C VAL A 293 -24.10 -2.15 10.55
N LEU A 294 -23.16 -1.22 10.62
CA LEU A 294 -21.73 -1.53 10.58
C LEU A 294 -21.30 -2.35 11.78
N LEU A 295 -21.72 -1.95 12.99
CA LEU A 295 -21.41 -2.71 14.22
C LEU A 295 -21.94 -4.14 14.14
N GLU A 296 -23.19 -4.31 13.71
CA GLU A 296 -23.81 -5.63 13.55
C GLU A 296 -23.04 -6.50 12.54
N ALA A 297 -22.60 -5.92 11.42
CA ALA A 297 -21.82 -6.62 10.41
C ALA A 297 -20.47 -7.11 10.95
N ILE A 298 -19.75 -6.23 11.69
CA ILE A 298 -18.44 -6.56 12.26
C ILE A 298 -18.57 -7.59 13.40
N GLU A 299 -19.58 -7.45 14.23
CA GLU A 299 -19.82 -8.39 15.35
C GLU A 299 -20.12 -9.80 14.85
N LYS A 300 -20.85 -9.91 13.73
CA LYS A 300 -21.21 -11.20 13.10
C LYS A 300 -20.11 -11.75 12.19
N ALA A 301 -19.09 -10.96 11.83
CA ALA A 301 -18.03 -11.39 10.95
C ALA A 301 -17.25 -12.58 11.54
N ASP A 302 -17.06 -13.62 10.74
CA ASP A 302 -16.22 -14.75 11.11
C ASP A 302 -14.74 -14.33 11.14
N PRO A 303 -14.04 -14.40 12.28
CA PRO A 303 -12.64 -14.03 12.40
C PRO A 303 -11.69 -15.00 11.68
N LYS A 304 -12.19 -16.12 11.14
CA LYS A 304 -11.42 -17.10 10.36
C LYS A 304 -11.76 -17.06 8.87
N ASP A 305 -12.65 -16.18 8.45
CA ASP A 305 -12.93 -15.95 7.03
C ASP A 305 -11.90 -14.99 6.46
N TYR A 306 -10.92 -15.52 5.71
CA TYR A 306 -9.87 -14.75 5.04
C TYR A 306 -10.16 -14.52 3.54
N SER A 307 -11.39 -14.75 3.09
CA SER A 307 -11.87 -14.34 1.76
C SER A 307 -11.91 -12.81 1.63
N PRO A 308 -12.02 -12.26 0.40
CA PRO A 308 -12.24 -10.82 0.22
C PRO A 308 -13.43 -10.28 1.02
N THR A 309 -14.51 -11.05 1.12
CA THR A 309 -15.68 -10.70 1.93
C THR A 309 -15.34 -10.68 3.43
N GLY A 310 -14.62 -11.69 3.91
CA GLY A 310 -14.15 -11.76 5.29
C GLY A 310 -13.22 -10.60 5.66
N ILE A 311 -12.27 -10.25 4.77
CA ILE A 311 -11.37 -9.09 4.95
C ILE A 311 -12.19 -7.79 5.02
N ASN A 312 -13.16 -7.59 4.14
CA ASN A 312 -14.02 -6.42 4.17
C ASN A 312 -14.85 -6.34 5.46
N ASN A 313 -15.42 -7.45 5.91
CA ASN A 313 -16.24 -7.48 7.12
C ASN A 313 -15.41 -7.27 8.41
N ASN A 314 -14.18 -7.77 8.47
CA ASN A 314 -13.34 -7.68 9.67
C ASN A 314 -12.45 -6.43 9.71
N LEU A 315 -12.13 -5.81 8.56
CA LEU A 315 -11.21 -4.67 8.47
C LEU A 315 -11.86 -3.44 7.83
N THR A 316 -12.31 -3.51 6.57
CA THR A 316 -12.81 -2.33 5.82
C THR A 316 -14.08 -1.75 6.45
N SER A 317 -14.98 -2.58 6.96
CA SER A 317 -16.17 -2.12 7.67
C SER A 317 -15.83 -1.36 8.95
N LEU A 318 -14.73 -1.71 9.63
CA LEU A 318 -14.27 -0.99 10.81
C LEU A 318 -13.75 0.41 10.45
N SER A 319 -13.05 0.57 9.32
CA SER A 319 -12.61 1.89 8.86
C SER A 319 -13.81 2.81 8.63
N SER A 320 -14.84 2.29 7.97
CA SER A 320 -16.10 3.01 7.78
C SER A 320 -16.80 3.32 9.11
N LEU A 321 -16.81 2.38 10.04
CA LEU A 321 -17.41 2.57 11.37
C LEU A 321 -16.76 3.76 12.11
N PHE A 322 -15.44 3.88 12.11
CA PHE A 322 -14.76 4.99 12.76
C PHE A 322 -15.12 6.34 12.15
N TYR A 323 -15.29 6.39 10.81
CA TYR A 323 -15.73 7.62 10.15
C TYR A 323 -17.15 8.03 10.56
N TYR A 324 -18.12 7.12 10.49
CA TYR A 324 -19.52 7.46 10.78
C TYR A 324 -19.79 7.66 12.27
N GLU A 325 -19.06 6.95 13.15
CA GLU A 325 -19.16 7.18 14.59
C GLU A 325 -18.67 8.58 14.98
N ALA A 326 -17.64 9.09 14.33
CA ALA A 326 -17.17 10.47 14.57
C ALA A 326 -18.20 11.54 14.14
N ALA A 327 -19.18 11.18 13.31
CA ALA A 327 -20.27 12.05 12.90
C ALA A 327 -21.52 11.95 13.81
N LEU A 328 -21.51 11.07 14.83
CA LEU A 328 -22.60 10.98 15.80
C LEU A 328 -22.66 12.23 16.68
N PRO A 329 -23.84 12.61 17.15
CA PRO A 329 -23.99 13.61 18.21
C PRO A 329 -23.17 13.23 19.44
N PRO A 330 -22.48 14.18 20.11
CA PRO A 330 -21.63 13.89 21.26
C PRO A 330 -22.32 13.13 22.40
N GLU A 331 -23.60 13.33 22.58
CA GLU A 331 -24.43 12.62 23.58
C GLU A 331 -24.66 11.15 23.24
N GLU A 332 -24.54 10.76 21.98
CA GLU A 332 -24.74 9.38 21.54
C GLU A 332 -23.42 8.57 21.52
N THR A 333 -22.26 9.23 21.39
CA THR A 333 -20.95 8.58 21.27
C THR A 333 -20.61 7.66 22.47
N PRO A 334 -20.89 8.01 23.76
CA PRO A 334 -20.49 7.17 24.89
C PRO A 334 -21.07 5.76 24.88
N GLN A 335 -22.26 5.55 24.31
CA GLN A 335 -22.91 4.24 24.26
C GLN A 335 -22.18 3.25 23.34
N TYR A 336 -21.37 3.74 22.39
CA TYR A 336 -20.62 2.94 21.43
C TYR A 336 -19.17 2.67 21.87
N ALA A 337 -18.61 3.46 22.78
CA ALA A 337 -17.18 3.43 23.13
C ALA A 337 -16.63 2.04 23.45
N CYS A 338 -17.34 1.28 24.31
CA CYS A 338 -16.90 -0.08 24.70
C CYS A 338 -16.98 -1.07 23.52
N ARG A 339 -17.99 -0.94 22.65
CA ARG A 339 -18.13 -1.78 21.45
C ARG A 339 -17.03 -1.49 20.45
N LEU A 340 -16.68 -0.21 20.25
CA LEU A 340 -15.61 0.22 19.34
C LEU A 340 -14.24 -0.28 19.79
N GLU A 341 -13.93 -0.25 21.08
CA GLU A 341 -12.68 -0.79 21.62
C GLU A 341 -12.58 -2.31 21.39
N LYS A 342 -13.67 -3.03 21.59
CA LYS A 342 -13.77 -4.44 21.24
C LYS A 342 -13.52 -4.71 19.76
N MET A 343 -14.12 -3.89 18.88
CA MET A 343 -13.98 -4.05 17.43
C MET A 343 -12.55 -3.72 16.98
N PHE A 344 -11.92 -2.72 17.57
CA PHE A 344 -10.51 -2.43 17.35
C PHE A 344 -9.63 -3.64 17.69
N SER A 345 -9.79 -4.20 18.89
CA SER A 345 -9.03 -5.38 19.34
C SER A 345 -9.27 -6.59 18.42
N LYS A 346 -10.53 -6.82 18.00
CA LYS A 346 -10.88 -7.89 17.06
C LYS A 346 -10.18 -7.71 15.71
N SER A 347 -10.15 -6.50 15.17
CA SER A 347 -9.50 -6.22 13.88
C SER A 347 -7.98 -6.40 13.94
N VAL A 348 -7.34 -6.00 15.02
CA VAL A 348 -5.90 -6.21 15.24
C VAL A 348 -5.58 -7.71 15.31
N SER A 349 -6.35 -8.48 16.07
CA SER A 349 -6.19 -9.94 16.13
C SER A 349 -6.39 -10.58 14.75
N TYR A 350 -7.45 -10.20 14.03
CA TYR A 350 -7.69 -10.68 12.67
C TYR A 350 -6.53 -10.38 11.73
N LEU A 351 -5.97 -9.16 11.80
CA LEU A 351 -4.85 -8.75 10.95
C LEU A 351 -3.56 -9.52 11.28
N ASN A 352 -3.33 -9.85 12.55
CA ASN A 352 -2.22 -10.72 12.95
C ASN A 352 -2.35 -12.14 12.39
N ASP A 353 -3.57 -12.67 12.31
CA ASP A 353 -3.85 -14.03 11.84
C ASP A 353 -4.04 -14.10 10.32
N LEU A 354 -4.24 -12.95 9.64
CA LEU A 354 -4.50 -12.90 8.21
C LEU A 354 -3.33 -13.49 7.40
N PRO A 355 -3.57 -14.55 6.61
CA PRO A 355 -2.53 -15.13 5.77
C PRO A 355 -1.93 -14.11 4.81
N VAL A 356 -0.61 -14.02 4.75
CA VAL A 356 0.12 -12.98 4.00
C VAL A 356 -0.25 -12.94 2.50
N ASN A 357 -1.11 -13.82 1.98
CA ASN A 357 -0.98 -14.13 0.58
C ASN A 357 -2.17 -14.47 -0.23
N GLN A 358 -3.31 -14.59 0.37
CA GLN A 358 -4.44 -15.01 -0.42
C GLN A 358 -5.00 -13.83 -1.24
N TYR A 359 -5.02 -12.64 -0.64
CA TYR A 359 -5.54 -11.42 -1.25
C TYR A 359 -4.71 -10.20 -0.86
N PRO A 360 -3.44 -10.11 -1.24
CA PRO A 360 -2.51 -9.10 -0.74
C PRO A 360 -2.99 -7.67 -1.01
N ARG A 361 -3.65 -7.42 -2.13
CA ARG A 361 -4.20 -6.11 -2.43
C ARG A 361 -5.41 -5.76 -1.57
N VAL A 362 -6.34 -6.69 -1.37
CA VAL A 362 -7.53 -6.45 -0.54
C VAL A 362 -7.09 -6.15 0.88
N ALA A 363 -6.17 -6.95 1.43
CA ALA A 363 -5.60 -6.74 2.74
C ALA A 363 -4.85 -5.40 2.84
N SER A 364 -4.02 -5.05 1.84
CA SER A 364 -3.29 -3.78 1.81
C SER A 364 -4.24 -2.59 1.75
N ASN A 365 -5.29 -2.64 0.95
CA ASN A 365 -6.30 -1.60 0.90
C ASN A 365 -7.04 -1.46 2.24
N ALA A 366 -7.39 -2.57 2.88
CA ALA A 366 -8.07 -2.55 4.18
C ALA A 366 -7.18 -1.92 5.27
N VAL A 367 -5.89 -2.26 5.32
CA VAL A 367 -4.92 -1.64 6.25
C VAL A 367 -4.79 -0.14 5.96
N ARG A 368 -4.66 0.25 4.69
CA ARG A 368 -4.63 1.64 4.27
C ARG A 368 -5.86 2.40 4.77
N GLU A 369 -7.06 1.90 4.48
CA GLU A 369 -8.29 2.54 4.90
C GLU A 369 -8.41 2.66 6.43
N LEU A 370 -8.00 1.64 7.17
CA LEU A 370 -7.96 1.70 8.64
C LEU A 370 -7.03 2.80 9.15
N VAL A 371 -5.85 2.95 8.55
CA VAL A 371 -4.89 4.00 8.92
C VAL A 371 -5.42 5.38 8.54
N GLU A 372 -5.97 5.55 7.34
CA GLU A 372 -6.54 6.82 6.86
C GLU A 372 -7.72 7.29 7.71
N MET A 373 -8.64 6.40 8.03
CA MET A 373 -9.84 6.76 8.80
C MET A 373 -9.53 7.11 10.25
N GLN A 374 -8.43 6.62 10.80
CA GLN A 374 -8.00 7.00 12.14
C GLN A 374 -7.37 8.39 12.20
N ALA A 375 -6.92 8.91 11.07
CA ALA A 375 -6.27 10.22 11.00
C ALA A 375 -7.22 11.42 11.19
N GLY A 376 -8.49 11.24 11.47
CA GLY A 376 -9.48 12.32 11.49
C GLY A 376 -10.22 12.59 12.81
N ALA A 377 -10.00 11.82 13.86
CA ALA A 377 -10.76 11.94 15.09
C ALA A 377 -9.88 12.17 16.33
N GLU A 378 -10.44 12.68 17.43
CA GLU A 378 -9.75 13.01 18.70
C GLU A 378 -9.29 11.79 19.53
N ARG A 379 -8.85 10.70 18.90
CA ARG A 379 -8.46 9.45 19.57
C ARG A 379 -6.93 9.26 19.54
N PRO A 380 -6.34 8.29 20.23
CA PRO A 380 -4.90 8.06 20.24
C PRO A 380 -4.37 7.47 18.92
N TYR A 381 -4.67 8.12 17.80
CA TYR A 381 -4.44 7.64 16.43
C TYR A 381 -3.00 7.30 16.12
N ARG A 382 -2.05 8.11 16.61
CA ARG A 382 -0.63 7.82 16.43
C ARG A 382 -0.31 6.41 16.90
N LYS A 383 -0.79 6.04 18.10
CA LYS A 383 -0.58 4.70 18.66
C LYS A 383 -1.29 3.63 17.83
N ASN A 384 -2.53 3.87 17.42
CA ASN A 384 -3.31 2.92 16.65
C ASN A 384 -2.70 2.66 15.26
N MET A 385 -2.20 3.70 14.56
CA MET A 385 -1.47 3.55 13.31
C MET A 385 -0.26 2.61 13.47
N LEU A 386 0.51 2.78 14.55
CA LEU A 386 1.66 1.92 14.84
C LEU A 386 1.24 0.49 15.16
N VAL A 387 0.13 0.28 15.87
CA VAL A 387 -0.42 -1.05 16.13
C VAL A 387 -0.80 -1.75 14.82
N TYR A 388 -1.46 -1.06 13.89
CA TYR A 388 -1.77 -1.64 12.58
C TYR A 388 -0.51 -1.91 11.75
N MET A 389 0.48 -1.04 11.78
CA MET A 389 1.76 -1.29 11.09
C MET A 389 2.49 -2.50 11.66
N LEU A 390 2.52 -2.64 12.99
CA LEU A 390 3.08 -3.80 13.70
C LEU A 390 2.37 -5.09 13.32
N ALA A 391 1.02 -5.08 13.34
CA ALA A 391 0.22 -6.25 12.99
C ALA A 391 0.36 -6.64 11.51
N ALA A 392 0.43 -5.65 10.60
CA ALA A 392 0.54 -5.89 9.17
C ALA A 392 1.95 -6.33 8.74
N HIS A 393 3.01 -5.73 9.32
CA HIS A 393 4.38 -5.99 8.88
C HIS A 393 5.43 -5.70 9.97
N LYS A 394 5.69 -6.68 10.83
CA LYS A 394 6.68 -6.59 11.93
C LYS A 394 8.07 -6.08 11.50
N PRO A 395 8.66 -6.50 10.38
CA PRO A 395 9.98 -6.00 9.97
C PRO A 395 10.04 -4.48 9.75
N THR A 396 8.97 -3.85 9.20
CA THR A 396 8.90 -2.39 9.08
C THR A 396 8.82 -1.72 10.45
N TYR A 397 8.09 -2.29 11.38
CA TYR A 397 8.01 -1.76 12.73
C TYR A 397 9.35 -1.87 13.49
N VAL A 398 10.06 -3.01 13.37
CA VAL A 398 11.43 -3.18 13.89
C VAL A 398 12.35 -2.10 13.33
N HIS A 399 12.33 -1.90 12.01
CA HIS A 399 13.12 -0.87 11.35
C HIS A 399 12.82 0.53 11.91
N SER A 400 11.55 0.89 12.03
CA SER A 400 11.14 2.19 12.59
C SER A 400 11.66 2.41 14.01
N LEU A 401 11.59 1.41 14.88
CA LEU A 401 12.13 1.50 16.25
C LEU A 401 13.66 1.59 16.27
N MET A 402 14.34 0.86 15.39
CA MET A 402 15.79 0.94 15.25
C MET A 402 16.21 2.33 14.78
N VAL A 403 15.59 2.86 13.73
CA VAL A 403 15.84 4.20 13.21
C VAL A 403 15.57 5.26 14.28
N ALA A 404 14.50 5.12 15.08
CA ALA A 404 14.19 5.99 16.19
C ALA A 404 15.33 6.03 17.25
N ASN A 405 15.81 4.86 17.65
CA ASN A 405 16.93 4.75 18.60
C ASN A 405 18.21 5.37 18.06
N LEU A 406 18.53 5.15 16.78
CA LEU A 406 19.73 5.68 16.14
C LEU A 406 19.62 7.18 15.92
N THR A 407 18.48 7.70 15.46
CA THR A 407 18.27 9.14 15.25
C THR A 407 18.42 9.90 16.56
N ARG A 408 17.77 9.42 17.64
CA ARG A 408 17.96 9.98 18.99
C ARG A 408 19.42 9.93 19.45
N PHE A 409 20.13 8.85 19.15
CA PHE A 409 21.55 8.73 19.50
C PHE A 409 22.41 9.75 18.75
N PHE A 410 22.20 9.95 17.44
CA PHE A 410 22.90 10.97 16.66
C PHE A 410 22.60 12.38 17.16
N VAL A 411 21.34 12.72 17.37
CA VAL A 411 20.95 14.06 17.87
C VAL A 411 21.58 14.33 19.24
N ARG A 412 21.56 13.36 20.17
CA ARG A 412 22.23 13.51 21.48
C ARG A 412 23.74 13.74 21.32
N ARG A 413 24.39 13.09 20.38
CA ARG A 413 25.82 13.28 20.10
C ARG A 413 26.12 14.64 19.47
N LEU A 414 25.28 15.10 18.54
CA LEU A 414 25.39 16.44 17.96
C LEU A 414 25.24 17.51 19.03
N LEU A 415 24.24 17.43 19.89
CA LEU A 415 24.01 18.37 20.99
C LEU A 415 25.21 18.47 21.95
N TRP A 416 25.94 17.39 22.12
CA TRP A 416 27.14 17.36 22.96
C TRP A 416 28.39 17.82 22.21
N LYS A 417 28.66 17.31 21.02
CA LYS A 417 29.93 17.54 20.29
C LYS A 417 29.88 18.75 19.34
N LYS A 418 28.72 19.02 18.72
CA LYS A 418 28.50 20.02 17.67
C LYS A 418 27.15 20.71 17.83
N PRO A 419 26.84 21.33 18.98
CA PRO A 419 25.52 21.91 19.24
C PRO A 419 25.12 22.98 18.23
N GLU A 420 26.09 23.65 17.60
CA GLU A 420 25.88 24.61 16.51
C GLU A 420 25.17 24.00 15.30
N ALA A 421 25.34 22.70 15.04
CA ALA A 421 24.63 21.99 13.97
C ALA A 421 23.14 21.80 14.27
N MET A 422 22.71 21.98 15.51
CA MET A 422 21.32 21.84 15.93
C MET A 422 20.62 23.20 16.12
N VAL A 423 21.34 24.34 15.95
CA VAL A 423 20.76 25.68 16.07
C VAL A 423 19.68 25.90 15.00
N GLY A 424 18.54 26.44 15.43
CA GLY A 424 17.34 26.63 14.61
C GLY A 424 16.33 25.48 14.68
N THR A 425 16.72 24.29 15.22
CA THR A 425 15.82 23.14 15.35
C THR A 425 14.69 23.47 16.34
N MET A 426 13.44 23.19 15.94
CA MET A 426 12.24 23.49 16.72
C MET A 426 12.12 24.95 17.18
N GLY A 427 12.83 25.88 16.51
CA GLY A 427 12.85 27.32 16.87
C GLY A 427 13.86 27.67 17.94
N TYR A 428 14.77 26.80 18.32
CA TYR A 428 15.85 27.08 19.26
C TYR A 428 17.07 27.70 18.55
N ASP A 429 17.14 29.03 18.50
CA ASP A 429 18.04 29.79 17.63
C ASP A 429 19.45 30.04 18.21
N THR A 430 19.76 29.49 19.38
CA THR A 430 21.10 29.63 20.01
C THR A 430 21.63 28.29 20.52
N VAL A 431 22.94 28.18 20.67
CA VAL A 431 23.59 26.98 21.24
C VAL A 431 23.11 26.75 22.69
N GLU A 432 22.91 27.80 23.47
CA GLU A 432 22.39 27.72 24.84
C GLU A 432 20.96 27.16 24.84
N ALA A 433 20.08 27.62 23.92
CA ALA A 433 18.71 27.17 23.82
C ALA A 433 18.64 25.68 23.41
N VAL A 434 19.41 25.24 22.41
CA VAL A 434 19.43 23.81 22.02
C VAL A 434 19.99 22.91 23.14
N ARG A 435 20.94 23.38 23.94
CA ARG A 435 21.45 22.63 25.09
C ARG A 435 20.42 22.56 26.22
N GLN A 436 19.72 23.66 26.48
CA GLN A 436 18.67 23.72 27.51
C GLN A 436 17.51 22.77 27.18
N HIS A 437 17.15 22.63 25.89
CA HIS A 437 16.06 21.80 25.41
C HIS A 437 16.55 20.46 24.81
N ALA A 438 17.73 19.98 25.19
CA ALA A 438 18.36 18.80 24.62
C ALA A 438 17.49 17.54 24.72
N GLU A 439 16.78 17.31 25.82
CA GLU A 439 15.91 16.12 25.97
C GLU A 439 14.68 16.22 25.09
N GLU A 440 14.08 17.39 24.94
CA GLU A 440 12.95 17.63 24.04
C GLU A 440 13.34 17.36 22.58
N LEU A 441 14.50 17.83 22.13
CA LEU A 441 15.06 17.54 20.81
C LEU A 441 15.33 16.04 20.63
N CYS A 442 15.80 15.35 21.66
CA CYS A 442 16.01 13.90 21.63
C CYS A 442 14.70 13.10 21.56
N VAL A 443 13.65 13.56 22.24
CA VAL A 443 12.30 12.97 22.17
C VAL A 443 11.72 13.15 20.76
N MET A 444 11.79 14.36 20.21
CA MET A 444 11.33 14.63 18.84
C MET A 444 12.10 13.78 17.82
N ALA A 445 13.41 13.65 17.96
CA ALA A 445 14.23 12.81 17.08
C ALA A 445 13.82 11.33 17.13
N TYR A 446 13.48 10.83 18.31
CA TYR A 446 12.95 9.48 18.49
C TYR A 446 11.59 9.32 17.79
N GLU A 447 10.66 10.24 18.03
CA GLU A 447 9.34 10.19 17.40
C GLU A 447 9.43 10.31 15.87
N CYS A 448 10.29 11.17 15.34
CA CYS A 448 10.55 11.24 13.89
C CYS A 448 11.00 9.89 13.33
N GLY A 449 11.88 9.17 14.03
CA GLY A 449 12.31 7.85 13.63
C GLY A 449 11.20 6.79 13.69
N VAL A 450 10.32 6.84 14.71
CA VAL A 450 9.18 5.91 14.83
C VAL A 450 8.21 6.08 13.66
N TYR A 451 7.92 7.30 13.24
CA TYR A 451 6.86 7.61 12.26
C TYR A 451 7.35 7.85 10.84
N HIS A 452 8.68 7.88 10.56
CA HIS A 452 9.19 8.24 9.23
C HIS A 452 8.62 7.36 8.11
N ASP A 453 8.43 6.09 8.39
CA ASP A 453 7.98 5.05 7.47
C ASP A 453 6.48 4.71 7.59
N VAL A 454 5.69 5.50 8.33
CA VAL A 454 4.26 5.21 8.51
C VAL A 454 3.49 5.10 7.19
N GLY A 455 3.94 5.81 6.16
CA GLY A 455 3.37 5.71 4.81
C GLY A 455 3.53 4.35 4.14
N LYS A 456 4.41 3.47 4.63
CA LYS A 456 4.50 2.07 4.17
C LYS A 456 3.26 1.25 4.52
N SER A 457 2.44 1.69 5.47
CA SER A 457 1.13 1.10 5.74
C SER A 457 0.17 1.20 4.54
N MET A 458 0.41 2.17 3.65
CA MET A 458 -0.36 2.36 2.41
C MET A 458 -0.04 1.31 1.33
N MET A 459 1.03 0.53 1.51
CA MET A 459 1.58 -0.36 0.48
C MET A 459 2.13 -1.67 1.06
N THR A 460 1.44 -2.25 2.03
CA THR A 460 1.88 -3.49 2.71
C THR A 460 2.11 -4.66 1.75
N MET A 461 1.45 -4.66 0.58
CA MET A 461 1.67 -5.67 -0.47
C MET A 461 3.09 -5.66 -1.07
N TYR A 462 3.80 -4.54 -1.00
CA TYR A 462 5.18 -4.44 -1.49
C TYR A 462 6.20 -4.74 -0.40
N VAL A 463 6.00 -4.16 0.78
CA VAL A 463 6.92 -4.37 1.91
C VAL A 463 6.89 -5.79 2.45
N GLY A 464 5.76 -6.50 2.35
CA GLY A 464 5.61 -7.88 2.79
C GLY A 464 5.97 -8.94 1.75
N ASN A 465 6.18 -8.57 0.48
CA ASN A 465 6.42 -9.52 -0.60
C ASN A 465 7.90 -9.50 -1.05
N ASN A 466 8.76 -10.15 -0.28
CA ASN A 466 10.20 -10.24 -0.54
C ASN A 466 10.59 -11.48 -1.34
N SER A 467 9.71 -12.01 -2.19
CA SER A 467 9.92 -13.24 -2.95
C SER A 467 10.74 -13.06 -4.22
N ARG A 468 10.94 -11.83 -4.65
CA ARG A 468 11.75 -11.40 -5.81
C ARG A 468 12.15 -9.93 -5.69
N ARG A 469 13.03 -9.47 -6.58
CA ARG A 469 13.32 -8.04 -6.71
C ARG A 469 12.06 -7.27 -7.14
N LEU A 470 11.92 -6.04 -6.66
CA LEU A 470 10.88 -5.13 -7.12
C LEU A 470 11.08 -4.78 -8.59
N LEU A 471 9.98 -4.62 -9.30
CA LEU A 471 9.96 -4.03 -10.64
C LEU A 471 10.11 -2.51 -10.54
N ASP A 472 10.52 -1.87 -11.64
CA ASP A 472 10.65 -0.41 -11.69
C ASP A 472 9.32 0.29 -11.37
N GLU A 473 8.19 -0.23 -11.88
CA GLU A 473 6.86 0.29 -11.61
C GLU A 473 6.46 0.15 -10.13
N GLU A 474 6.83 -0.97 -9.51
CA GLU A 474 6.60 -1.20 -8.08
C GLU A 474 7.47 -0.26 -7.24
N PHE A 475 8.73 -0.07 -7.64
CA PHE A 475 9.63 0.86 -6.97
C PHE A 475 9.14 2.30 -7.05
N VAL A 476 8.57 2.71 -8.20
CA VAL A 476 7.88 4.00 -8.32
C VAL A 476 6.78 4.14 -7.27
N CYS A 477 5.95 3.09 -7.08
CA CYS A 477 4.93 3.10 -6.03
C CYS A 477 5.54 3.20 -4.63
N VAL A 478 6.60 2.45 -4.35
CA VAL A 478 7.28 2.45 -3.03
C VAL A 478 7.83 3.83 -2.68
N GLN A 479 8.37 4.57 -3.65
CA GLN A 479 8.90 5.93 -3.40
C GLN A 479 7.84 6.90 -2.83
N TRP A 480 6.56 6.66 -3.06
CA TRP A 480 5.49 7.52 -2.57
C TRP A 480 5.16 7.33 -1.08
N HIS A 481 5.76 6.34 -0.39
CA HIS A 481 5.51 6.19 1.06
C HIS A 481 5.86 7.46 1.86
N ALA A 482 6.89 8.21 1.43
CA ALA A 482 7.27 9.47 2.08
C ALA A 482 6.14 10.51 2.01
N ALA A 483 5.52 10.67 0.83
CA ALA A 483 4.40 11.58 0.64
C ALA A 483 3.13 11.07 1.36
N PHE A 484 2.83 9.78 1.30
CA PHE A 484 1.72 9.20 2.06
C PHE A 484 1.89 9.40 3.57
N GLY A 485 3.10 9.16 4.10
CA GLY A 485 3.41 9.42 5.51
C GLY A 485 3.18 10.88 5.90
N TYR A 486 3.63 11.81 5.04
CA TYR A 486 3.38 13.24 5.22
C TYR A 486 1.88 13.56 5.30
N GLU A 487 1.08 13.09 4.35
CA GLU A 487 -0.37 13.35 4.33
C GLU A 487 -1.07 12.79 5.57
N LEU A 488 -0.75 11.55 5.95
CA LEU A 488 -1.32 10.90 7.14
C LEU A 488 -1.02 11.70 8.41
N LEU A 489 0.24 12.12 8.59
CA LEU A 489 0.64 12.86 9.79
C LEU A 489 0.09 14.29 9.79
N CYS A 490 -0.06 14.93 8.63
CA CYS A 490 -0.74 16.22 8.54
C CYS A 490 -2.20 16.16 9.01
N LYS A 491 -2.92 15.08 8.68
CA LYS A 491 -4.32 14.89 9.10
C LYS A 491 -4.49 14.86 10.61
N ILE A 492 -3.46 14.40 11.35
CA ILE A 492 -3.46 14.34 12.81
C ILE A 492 -2.69 15.49 13.48
N GLY A 493 -2.46 16.58 12.76
CA GLY A 493 -1.92 17.82 13.33
C GLY A 493 -0.39 17.96 13.35
N HIS A 494 0.36 17.03 12.75
CA HIS A 494 1.84 17.02 12.75
C HIS A 494 2.49 17.64 11.50
N LYS A 495 1.86 18.64 10.89
CA LYS A 495 2.33 19.27 9.65
C LYS A 495 3.72 19.90 9.75
N GLY A 496 4.08 20.42 10.93
CA GLY A 496 5.32 21.16 11.16
C GLY A 496 6.48 20.34 11.72
N ASP A 497 6.27 19.06 12.02
CA ASP A 497 7.22 18.20 12.73
C ASP A 497 7.29 16.79 12.11
N LEU A 498 6.59 15.80 12.64
CA LEU A 498 6.68 14.40 12.20
C LEU A 498 6.37 14.21 10.72
N ALA A 499 5.43 14.97 10.16
CA ALA A 499 5.11 14.89 8.74
C ALA A 499 6.31 15.32 7.88
N LEU A 500 7.05 16.34 8.28
CA LEU A 500 8.26 16.76 7.57
C LEU A 500 9.35 15.68 7.64
N ALA A 501 9.50 14.99 8.77
CA ALA A 501 10.42 13.86 8.87
C ALA A 501 10.03 12.73 7.89
N ALA A 502 8.75 12.36 7.82
CA ALA A 502 8.26 11.39 6.86
C ALA A 502 8.49 11.81 5.41
N LEU A 503 8.29 13.10 5.07
CA LEU A 503 8.44 13.59 3.71
C LEU A 503 9.90 13.60 3.23
N TYR A 504 10.83 14.04 4.11
CA TYR A 504 12.19 14.41 3.69
C TYR A 504 13.28 13.38 4.00
N HIS A 505 12.99 12.27 4.71
CA HIS A 505 14.04 11.32 5.12
C HIS A 505 14.79 10.65 3.96
N HIS A 506 14.24 10.66 2.75
CA HIS A 506 14.91 10.20 1.53
C HIS A 506 15.43 11.31 0.63
N THR A 507 15.25 12.57 1.00
CA THR A 507 15.79 13.71 0.25
C THR A 507 17.26 13.89 0.58
N TYR A 508 18.11 14.13 -0.42
CA TYR A 508 19.54 14.37 -0.21
C TYR A 508 19.79 15.65 0.55
N TYR A 509 20.86 15.70 1.31
CA TYR A 509 21.26 16.85 2.11
C TYR A 509 21.39 18.14 1.29
N ASP A 510 21.96 18.06 0.07
CA ASP A 510 22.11 19.16 -0.88
C ASP A 510 20.85 19.50 -1.67
N GLY A 511 19.77 18.72 -1.52
CA GLY A 511 18.51 18.88 -2.23
C GLY A 511 18.56 18.47 -3.71
N GLN A 512 19.68 17.89 -4.19
CA GLN A 512 19.83 17.56 -5.62
C GLN A 512 19.42 16.13 -5.97
N GLY A 513 18.92 15.35 -5.01
CA GLY A 513 18.53 13.95 -5.24
C GLY A 513 17.56 13.40 -4.21
N GLY A 514 17.26 12.11 -4.37
CA GLY A 514 16.29 11.43 -3.51
C GLY A 514 14.86 11.56 -3.99
N TYR A 515 13.92 11.34 -3.08
CA TYR A 515 12.47 11.43 -3.34
C TYR A 515 11.69 11.84 -2.07
N PRO A 516 10.45 12.37 -2.20
CA PRO A 516 9.79 12.72 -3.45
C PRO A 516 10.49 13.87 -4.18
N LYS A 517 10.34 13.91 -5.50
CA LYS A 517 10.88 14.99 -6.33
C LYS A 517 10.00 16.23 -6.25
N ASP A 518 10.56 17.37 -6.67
CA ASP A 518 9.82 18.64 -6.82
C ASP A 518 9.20 19.17 -5.51
N GLN A 519 9.81 18.81 -4.35
CA GLN A 519 9.43 19.36 -3.06
C GLN A 519 10.24 20.62 -2.74
N PRO A 520 9.64 21.59 -2.01
CA PRO A 520 10.42 22.70 -1.46
C PRO A 520 11.52 22.17 -0.52
N PRO A 521 12.58 22.94 -0.26
CA PRO A 521 13.62 22.52 0.67
C PRO A 521 13.07 22.20 2.06
N CYS A 522 13.64 21.19 2.71
CA CYS A 522 13.27 20.85 4.09
C CYS A 522 13.39 22.09 5.01
N PRO A 523 12.34 22.42 5.76
CA PRO A 523 12.34 23.56 6.66
C PRO A 523 13.48 23.50 7.67
N LYS A 524 14.13 24.64 7.93
CA LYS A 524 15.32 24.75 8.80
C LYS A 524 15.09 24.23 10.20
N ASN A 525 13.88 24.40 10.73
CA ASN A 525 13.50 23.97 12.08
C ASN A 525 13.42 22.44 12.25
N MET A 526 13.37 21.68 11.18
CA MET A 526 13.36 20.21 11.23
C MET A 526 14.58 19.58 10.56
N LYS A 527 15.26 20.34 9.69
CA LYS A 527 16.36 19.81 8.87
C LYS A 527 17.44 19.08 9.67
N PRO A 528 17.97 19.55 10.81
CA PRO A 528 19.00 18.82 11.55
C PRO A 528 18.54 17.46 12.08
N ILE A 529 17.27 17.32 12.47
CA ILE A 529 16.70 16.04 12.88
C ILE A 529 16.53 15.12 11.66
N VAL A 530 16.02 15.65 10.54
CA VAL A 530 15.85 14.91 9.28
C VAL A 530 17.21 14.44 8.74
N ASP A 531 18.25 15.26 8.80
CA ASP A 531 19.61 14.89 8.39
C ASP A 531 20.16 13.72 9.20
N ALA A 532 19.92 13.71 10.52
CA ALA A 532 20.27 12.59 11.39
C ALA A 532 19.45 11.33 11.09
N LEU A 533 18.15 11.51 10.82
CA LEU A 533 17.21 10.46 10.45
C LEU A 533 17.63 9.77 9.16
N THR A 534 17.97 10.52 8.09
CA THR A 534 18.44 9.99 6.80
C THR A 534 19.66 9.08 6.94
N VAL A 535 20.60 9.44 7.81
CA VAL A 535 21.78 8.62 8.10
C VAL A 535 21.38 7.37 8.89
N ALA A 536 20.52 7.51 9.90
CA ALA A 536 20.04 6.41 10.74
C ALA A 536 19.28 5.37 9.92
N ASP A 537 18.36 5.80 9.05
CA ASP A 537 17.61 4.97 8.13
C ASP A 537 18.53 4.16 7.21
N SER A 538 19.49 4.85 6.54
CA SER A 538 20.44 4.19 5.65
C SER A 538 21.31 3.16 6.38
N LEU A 539 21.73 3.46 7.62
CA LEU A 539 22.56 2.55 8.42
C LEU A 539 21.79 1.31 8.87
N ASP A 540 20.58 1.49 9.41
CA ASP A 540 19.78 0.34 9.82
C ASP A 540 19.40 -0.51 8.61
N ALA A 541 18.91 0.13 7.57
CA ALA A 541 18.51 -0.54 6.34
C ALA A 541 19.61 -1.41 5.71
N ALA A 542 20.86 -0.95 5.71
CA ALA A 542 21.96 -1.65 5.05
C ALA A 542 22.66 -2.67 5.94
N THR A 543 22.57 -2.57 7.27
CA THR A 543 23.32 -3.42 8.21
C THR A 543 22.47 -4.44 8.96
N ASP A 544 21.16 -4.51 8.70
CA ASP A 544 20.31 -5.51 9.36
C ASP A 544 20.66 -6.91 8.89
N ASN A 545 21.12 -7.73 9.84
CA ASN A 545 21.55 -9.11 9.66
C ASN A 545 20.67 -10.12 10.41
N ILE A 546 19.49 -9.71 10.88
CA ILE A 546 18.58 -10.58 11.63
C ILE A 546 17.35 -10.94 10.79
N GLY A 547 16.53 -10.00 10.38
CA GLY A 547 15.25 -10.28 9.74
C GLY A 547 15.10 -9.72 8.33
N ARG A 548 16.12 -9.06 7.78
CA ARG A 548 16.06 -8.56 6.41
C ARG A 548 16.36 -9.67 5.40
N CYS A 549 15.37 -9.95 4.54
CA CYS A 549 15.41 -11.10 3.63
C CYS A 549 15.62 -10.74 2.15
N TYR A 550 15.69 -9.47 1.77
CA TYR A 550 15.79 -9.04 0.36
C TYR A 550 17.16 -8.48 -0.04
N THR A 551 18.10 -8.35 0.90
CA THR A 551 19.46 -7.94 0.61
C THR A 551 20.41 -8.51 1.67
N ALA A 552 21.65 -8.81 1.27
CA ALA A 552 22.68 -9.18 2.23
C ALA A 552 23.09 -7.97 3.07
N ALA A 553 23.24 -8.17 4.37
CA ALA A 553 23.71 -7.11 5.27
C ALA A 553 25.15 -6.68 4.90
N LYS A 554 25.36 -5.36 4.81
CA LYS A 554 26.68 -4.79 4.56
C LYS A 554 27.49 -4.72 5.86
N PRO A 555 28.81 -4.95 5.81
CA PRO A 555 29.70 -4.61 6.92
C PRO A 555 29.59 -3.11 7.25
N LEU A 556 29.55 -2.79 8.54
CA LEU A 556 29.39 -1.40 9.00
C LEU A 556 30.51 -0.49 8.48
N GLU A 557 31.72 -0.99 8.43
CA GLU A 557 32.92 -0.24 7.97
C GLU A 557 32.75 0.22 6.53
N LYS A 558 32.30 -0.70 5.66
CA LYS A 558 32.04 -0.38 4.25
C LYS A 558 30.97 0.69 4.10
N LEU A 559 29.92 0.62 4.92
CA LEU A 559 28.86 1.62 4.89
C LEU A 559 29.34 2.98 5.39
N ILE A 560 30.18 3.03 6.42
CA ILE A 560 30.80 4.28 6.89
C ILE A 560 31.66 4.91 5.76
N GLU A 561 32.37 4.12 4.98
CA GLU A 561 33.09 4.61 3.80
C GLU A 561 32.14 5.19 2.74
N GLU A 562 31.01 4.53 2.48
CA GLU A 562 29.96 5.02 1.57
C GLU A 562 29.34 6.35 2.07
N LEU A 563 29.11 6.48 3.40
CA LEU A 563 28.63 7.72 4.00
C LEU A 563 29.65 8.87 3.82
N ARG A 564 30.92 8.59 4.05
CA ARG A 564 32.00 9.57 3.85
C ARG A 564 32.13 10.01 2.39
N ALA A 565 32.01 9.08 1.44
CA ALA A 565 32.08 9.37 0.01
C ALA A 565 30.92 10.29 -0.46
N GLN A 566 29.78 10.25 0.24
CA GLN A 566 28.59 11.03 -0.08
C GLN A 566 28.32 12.18 0.91
N LYS A 567 29.33 12.51 1.74
CA LYS A 567 29.27 13.63 2.69
C LYS A 567 29.09 14.95 1.95
N GLY A 568 28.10 15.73 2.37
CA GLY A 568 27.78 17.04 1.75
C GLY A 568 26.90 16.97 0.51
N SER A 569 26.72 15.79 -0.08
CA SER A 569 25.74 15.55 -1.14
C SER A 569 24.48 14.87 -0.59
N ARG A 570 24.56 13.58 -0.34
CA ARG A 570 23.42 12.81 0.20
C ARG A 570 23.30 12.95 1.71
N TYR A 571 24.41 12.97 2.44
CA TYR A 571 24.43 12.94 3.90
C TYR A 571 25.01 14.22 4.50
N ALA A 572 24.42 14.66 5.60
CA ALA A 572 24.84 15.86 6.33
C ALA A 572 26.26 15.71 6.90
N PRO A 573 27.17 16.67 6.62
CA PRO A 573 28.54 16.63 7.13
C PRO A 573 28.62 16.48 8.63
N ALA A 574 27.81 17.21 9.39
CA ALA A 574 27.84 17.20 10.85
C ALA A 574 27.60 15.80 11.44
N VAL A 575 26.72 15.00 10.82
CA VAL A 575 26.40 13.63 11.27
C VAL A 575 27.51 12.66 10.84
N VAL A 576 27.95 12.75 9.58
CA VAL A 576 28.99 11.83 9.04
C VAL A 576 30.32 11.99 9.78
N GLU A 577 30.69 13.22 10.13
CA GLU A 577 31.93 13.53 10.86
C GLU A 577 31.95 13.00 12.31
N LEU A 578 30.81 12.57 12.86
CA LEU A 578 30.82 11.85 14.14
C LEU A 578 31.60 10.52 14.04
N PHE A 579 31.63 9.91 12.86
CA PHE A 579 32.39 8.66 12.60
C PHE A 579 33.90 8.88 12.46
N ASP A 580 34.40 10.09 12.53
CA ASP A 580 35.84 10.38 12.61
C ASP A 580 36.39 10.22 14.04
N ASP A 581 35.51 10.09 15.04
CA ASP A 581 35.84 9.79 16.43
C ASP A 581 35.80 8.27 16.67
N PRO A 582 36.95 7.59 16.99
CA PRO A 582 36.99 6.15 17.23
C PRO A 582 36.13 5.69 18.43
N ASP A 583 36.01 6.52 19.46
CA ASP A 583 35.20 6.23 20.64
C ASP A 583 33.70 6.22 20.24
N PHE A 584 33.31 7.19 19.42
CA PHE A 584 31.96 7.22 18.84
C PHE A 584 31.69 5.96 18.00
N CYS A 585 32.59 5.57 17.11
CA CYS A 585 32.45 4.36 16.29
C CYS A 585 32.26 3.10 17.15
N THR A 586 33.03 2.98 18.23
CA THR A 586 32.93 1.84 19.15
C THR A 586 31.58 1.80 19.86
N GLU A 587 31.13 2.94 20.40
CA GLU A 587 29.83 3.03 21.06
C GLU A 587 28.67 2.84 20.07
N PHE A 588 28.76 3.44 18.88
CA PHE A 588 27.75 3.28 17.84
C PHE A 588 27.59 1.83 17.44
N ARG A 589 28.70 1.10 17.19
CA ARG A 589 28.67 -0.33 16.86
C ARG A 589 27.95 -1.14 17.94
N ARG A 590 28.32 -0.93 19.20
CA ARG A 590 27.66 -1.59 20.32
C ARG A 590 26.17 -1.26 20.36
N LYS A 591 25.82 0.04 20.24
CA LYS A 591 24.43 0.50 20.23
C LYS A 591 23.61 -0.11 19.10
N LEU A 592 24.17 -0.17 17.90
CA LEU A 592 23.52 -0.73 16.73
C LEU A 592 23.13 -2.21 16.92
N TYR A 593 24.10 -3.04 17.32
CA TYR A 593 23.89 -4.49 17.40
C TYR A 593 23.10 -4.92 18.65
N GLU A 594 23.36 -4.31 19.82
CA GLU A 594 22.62 -4.62 21.05
C GLU A 594 21.16 -4.12 20.97
N SER A 595 20.92 -2.90 20.47
CA SER A 595 19.55 -2.40 20.30
C SER A 595 18.77 -3.22 19.30
N ARG A 596 19.41 -3.66 18.20
CA ARG A 596 18.73 -4.47 17.19
C ARG A 596 18.20 -5.79 17.77
N GLN A 597 19.00 -6.52 18.51
CA GLN A 597 18.54 -7.75 19.16
C GLN A 597 17.38 -7.49 20.13
N SER A 598 17.49 -6.42 20.93
CA SER A 598 16.44 -6.06 21.89
C SER A 598 15.14 -5.68 21.19
N VAL A 599 15.20 -4.90 20.12
CA VAL A 599 14.01 -4.48 19.35
C VAL A 599 13.35 -5.66 18.65
N TYR A 600 14.14 -6.57 18.06
CA TYR A 600 13.57 -7.79 17.48
C TYR A 600 12.84 -8.63 18.53
N LEU A 601 13.44 -8.84 19.69
CA LEU A 601 12.82 -9.60 20.79
C LEU A 601 11.56 -8.92 21.32
N GLU A 602 11.57 -7.61 21.48
CA GLU A 602 10.41 -6.82 21.89
C GLU A 602 9.26 -7.01 20.91
N VAL A 603 9.49 -6.69 19.63
CA VAL A 603 8.46 -6.70 18.59
C VAL A 603 7.90 -8.10 18.30
N TYR A 604 8.73 -9.12 18.29
CA TYR A 604 8.27 -10.48 17.96
C TYR A 604 7.69 -11.23 19.16
N ARG A 605 7.86 -10.73 20.39
CA ARG A 605 7.23 -11.23 21.60
C ARG A 605 5.95 -10.49 21.97
N GLU A 606 5.79 -9.26 21.50
CA GLU A 606 4.52 -8.56 21.65
C GLU A 606 3.44 -9.33 20.87
N THR A 607 2.69 -10.15 21.60
CA THR A 607 1.37 -10.61 21.19
C THR A 607 0.41 -9.44 21.41
N ILE A 608 -0.04 -8.86 20.32
CA ILE A 608 -1.06 -7.80 20.34
C ILE A 608 -2.42 -8.43 20.66
#